data_eaaa08a21a755241332811abf5e11d82
#
_entry.id   eaaa08a21a755241332811abf5e11d82
#
_cell.length_a   1.000
_cell.length_b   1.000
_cell.length_c   1.000
_cell.angle_alpha   90.00
_cell.angle_beta   90.00
_cell.angle_gamma   90.00
#
_symmetry.space_group_name_H-M   'P 1'
#
loop_
_entity.id
_entity.type
_entity.pdbx_description
1 polymer ?
#
loop_
_entity_poly.entity_id
_entity_poly.type
_entity_poly.pdbx_seq_one_letter_code
_entity_poly.pdbx_strand_id
1 'polypeptide(L)'
;MTTPQPCVMIATWDKDHTPDVMMAAWAGQYDHNQIVVSLSKHKTTENLELTGAFTVSFADIRTVAESDYLGIVSGNNVPDKVAKVGFTVTPSPNVDAPIINEYPLTLECKVVSWKDGILVGEVVNMSADESILTDGKVDLAKLQPIVFDAAGMCYRAIGEVVGGAWNAGKKYTD
;
A
#
# COMPACT_ATOMS: atom_id res chain seq x y z
N MET A 1 -18.12 6.89 -8.35
CA MET A 1 -16.87 6.45 -7.76
C MET A 1 -15.71 6.93 -8.60
N THR A 2 -14.61 7.36 -7.98
CA THR A 2 -13.39 7.73 -8.70
C THR A 2 -12.70 6.48 -9.24
N THR A 3 -12.12 6.56 -10.43
CA THR A 3 -11.32 5.50 -11.05
C THR A 3 -10.27 6.15 -11.96
N PRO A 4 -9.05 5.62 -12.11
CA PRO A 4 -8.49 4.47 -11.39
C PRO A 4 -8.14 4.82 -9.93
N GLN A 5 -8.10 3.80 -9.07
CA GLN A 5 -7.67 3.94 -7.68
C GLN A 5 -6.43 3.09 -7.42
N PRO A 6 -5.50 3.52 -6.56
CA PRO A 6 -4.35 2.70 -6.19
C PRO A 6 -4.81 1.45 -5.42
N CYS A 7 -4.01 0.38 -5.49
CA CYS A 7 -4.18 -0.79 -4.65
C CYS A 7 -3.02 -0.83 -3.64
N VAL A 8 -3.23 -0.25 -2.47
CA VAL A 8 -2.22 -0.25 -1.40
C VAL A 8 -2.53 -1.32 -0.36
N MET A 9 -1.48 -1.97 0.12
CA MET A 9 -1.55 -3.01 1.15
C MET A 9 -1.08 -2.41 2.46
N ILE A 10 -1.98 -2.33 3.44
CA ILE A 10 -1.69 -1.79 4.78
C ILE A 10 -1.46 -2.96 5.71
N ALA A 11 -0.28 -3.02 6.33
CA ALA A 11 0.08 -4.07 7.26
C ALA A 11 0.35 -3.54 8.67
N THR A 12 -0.12 -4.29 9.67
CA THR A 12 -0.02 -3.95 11.10
C THR A 12 0.22 -5.20 11.92
N TRP A 13 0.81 -5.06 13.12
CA TRP A 13 0.81 -6.11 14.14
C TRP A 13 -0.45 -6.05 14.99
N ASP A 14 -1.00 -7.21 15.32
CA ASP A 14 -1.99 -7.29 16.37
C ASP A 14 -1.32 -7.41 17.77
N LYS A 15 -2.15 -7.49 18.82
CA LYS A 15 -1.66 -7.60 20.21
C LYS A 15 -0.80 -8.84 20.49
N ASP A 16 -0.87 -9.87 19.67
CA ASP A 16 -0.11 -11.12 19.78
C ASP A 16 1.03 -11.19 18.74
N HIS A 17 1.37 -10.04 18.11
CA HIS A 17 2.32 -9.96 17.01
C HIS A 17 1.97 -10.85 15.80
N THR A 18 0.69 -11.12 15.58
CA THR A 18 0.20 -11.74 14.34
C THR A 18 0.07 -10.65 13.27
N PRO A 19 0.60 -10.85 12.06
CA PRO A 19 0.49 -9.86 11.00
C PRO A 19 -0.93 -9.81 10.46
N ASP A 20 -1.50 -8.61 10.34
CA ASP A 20 -2.72 -8.37 9.59
C ASP A 20 -2.42 -7.45 8.41
N VAL A 21 -3.00 -7.76 7.25
CA VAL A 21 -2.83 -7.01 6.01
C VAL A 21 -4.19 -6.79 5.37
N MET A 22 -4.47 -5.58 4.93
CA MET A 22 -5.67 -5.29 4.13
C MET A 22 -5.31 -4.53 2.86
N MET A 23 -6.11 -4.71 1.80
CA MET A 23 -6.04 -3.83 0.63
C MET A 23 -6.91 -2.60 0.86
N ALA A 24 -6.38 -1.43 0.55
CA ALA A 24 -7.12 -0.17 0.51
C ALA A 24 -6.96 0.50 -0.86
N ALA A 25 -8.04 1.10 -1.35
CA ALA A 25 -8.05 1.80 -2.63
C ALA A 25 -8.18 3.33 -2.47
N TRP A 26 -8.65 3.80 -1.32
CA TRP A 26 -8.84 5.23 -1.08
C TRP A 26 -7.62 5.81 -0.34
N ALA A 27 -6.50 5.87 -1.07
CA ALA A 27 -5.21 6.28 -0.54
C ALA A 27 -4.53 7.27 -1.49
N GLY A 28 -3.67 8.11 -0.94
CA GLY A 28 -2.88 9.03 -1.74
C GLY A 28 -1.86 9.83 -0.92
N GLN A 29 -1.08 10.65 -1.63
CA GLN A 29 -0.19 11.62 -1.03
C GLN A 29 -1.01 12.68 -0.28
N TYR A 30 -0.64 12.98 0.97
CA TYR A 30 -1.27 14.00 1.79
C TYR A 30 -0.40 15.26 1.88
N ASP A 31 0.88 15.08 2.19
CA ASP A 31 1.88 16.15 2.24
C ASP A 31 3.23 15.57 1.79
N HIS A 32 4.31 16.32 1.85
CA HIS A 32 5.63 15.96 1.33
C HIS A 32 6.11 14.57 1.78
N ASN A 33 5.96 14.25 3.06
CA ASN A 33 6.30 12.95 3.65
C ASN A 33 5.11 12.28 4.34
N GLN A 34 3.88 12.61 3.94
CA GLN A 34 2.68 12.05 4.56
C GLN A 34 1.76 11.43 3.52
N ILE A 35 1.10 10.36 3.92
CA ILE A 35 0.05 9.70 3.16
C ILE A 35 -1.27 9.80 3.89
N VAL A 36 -2.36 9.76 3.15
CA VAL A 36 -3.72 9.68 3.67
C VAL A 36 -4.40 8.42 3.14
N VAL A 37 -5.18 7.77 4.00
CA VAL A 37 -6.02 6.63 3.63
C VAL A 37 -7.39 6.80 4.29
N SER A 38 -8.45 6.66 3.51
CA SER A 38 -9.81 6.58 4.05
C SER A 38 -10.16 5.12 4.32
N LEU A 39 -10.49 4.79 5.57
CA LEU A 39 -10.73 3.43 6.04
C LEU A 39 -12.04 3.36 6.85
N SER A 40 -12.74 2.25 6.74
CA SER A 40 -13.76 1.85 7.71
C SER A 40 -13.12 1.10 8.88
N LYS A 41 -13.93 0.70 9.87
CA LYS A 41 -13.44 -0.14 10.97
C LYS A 41 -13.12 -1.55 10.49
N HIS A 42 -11.88 -1.96 10.69
CA HIS A 42 -11.33 -3.28 10.34
C HIS A 42 -10.38 -3.76 11.44
N LYS A 43 -9.92 -5.01 11.39
CA LYS A 43 -8.86 -5.51 12.24
C LYS A 43 -7.61 -4.61 12.17
N THR A 44 -7.24 -4.18 10.98
CA THR A 44 -6.12 -3.26 10.75
C THR A 44 -6.27 -1.94 11.51
N THR A 45 -7.48 -1.33 11.52
CA THR A 45 -7.69 -0.06 12.25
C THR A 45 -7.66 -0.23 13.77
N GLU A 46 -8.07 -1.38 14.31
CA GLU A 46 -7.90 -1.72 15.74
C GLU A 46 -6.40 -1.82 16.08
N ASN A 47 -5.62 -2.43 15.21
CA ASN A 47 -4.17 -2.57 15.38
C ASN A 47 -3.43 -1.22 15.30
N LEU A 48 -3.88 -0.28 14.47
CA LEU A 48 -3.32 1.09 14.41
C LEU A 48 -3.41 1.81 15.77
N GLU A 49 -4.49 1.57 16.52
CA GLU A 49 -4.66 2.14 17.85
C GLU A 49 -3.72 1.51 18.89
N LEU A 50 -3.27 0.26 18.65
CA LEU A 50 -2.34 -0.44 19.53
C LEU A 50 -0.90 -0.01 19.32
N THR A 51 -0.42 -0.01 18.08
CA THR A 51 1.00 0.17 17.75
C THR A 51 1.36 1.59 17.34
N GLY A 52 0.39 2.37 16.88
CA GLY A 52 0.64 3.70 16.32
C GLY A 52 1.51 3.67 15.05
N ALA A 53 1.61 2.50 14.39
CA ALA A 53 2.49 2.29 13.26
C ALA A 53 1.88 1.32 12.23
N PHE A 54 2.32 1.42 10.99
CA PHE A 54 1.90 0.55 9.89
C PHE A 54 2.90 0.59 8.75
N THR A 55 2.83 -0.39 7.86
CA THR A 55 3.50 -0.31 6.58
C THR A 55 2.49 -0.20 5.45
N VAL A 56 2.93 0.41 4.34
CA VAL A 56 2.16 0.49 3.09
C VAL A 56 3.00 -0.07 1.96
N SER A 57 2.50 -1.11 1.33
CA SER A 57 3.10 -1.68 0.12
C SER A 57 2.15 -1.51 -1.06
N PHE A 58 2.61 -1.84 -2.26
CA PHE A 58 1.82 -1.70 -3.48
C PHE A 58 1.59 -3.09 -4.09
N ALA A 59 0.32 -3.46 -4.26
CA ALA A 59 -0.01 -4.68 -4.98
C ALA A 59 0.40 -4.55 -6.46
N ASP A 60 0.96 -5.60 -7.00
CA ASP A 60 1.45 -5.66 -8.37
C ASP A 60 0.80 -6.81 -9.17
N ILE A 61 1.12 -6.90 -10.46
CA ILE A 61 0.53 -7.92 -11.34
C ILE A 61 0.82 -9.37 -10.92
N ARG A 62 1.86 -9.60 -10.10
CA ARG A 62 2.28 -10.94 -9.65
C ARG A 62 1.50 -11.39 -8.41
N THR A 63 0.95 -10.44 -7.67
CA THR A 63 0.33 -10.65 -6.35
C THR A 63 -1.17 -10.35 -6.33
N VAL A 64 -1.83 -10.26 -7.50
CA VAL A 64 -3.25 -9.87 -7.62
C VAL A 64 -4.16 -10.73 -6.77
N ALA A 65 -4.06 -12.05 -6.87
CA ALA A 65 -4.98 -12.97 -6.20
C ALA A 65 -4.78 -12.96 -4.68
N GLU A 66 -3.53 -12.95 -4.23
CA GLU A 66 -3.16 -12.90 -2.82
C GLU A 66 -3.60 -11.57 -2.20
N SER A 67 -3.33 -10.46 -2.89
CA SER A 67 -3.71 -9.12 -2.45
C SER A 67 -5.22 -8.94 -2.37
N ASP A 68 -5.97 -9.43 -3.35
CA ASP A 68 -7.43 -9.43 -3.33
C ASP A 68 -7.96 -10.25 -2.14
N TYR A 69 -7.45 -11.48 -1.94
CA TYR A 69 -7.81 -12.31 -0.80
C TYR A 69 -7.58 -11.60 0.54
N LEU A 70 -6.41 -10.96 0.71
CA LEU A 70 -6.09 -10.20 1.91
C LEU A 70 -7.02 -9.01 2.12
N GLY A 71 -7.57 -8.46 1.04
CA GLY A 71 -8.54 -7.35 1.06
C GLY A 71 -9.96 -7.78 1.44
N ILE A 72 -10.42 -8.95 0.99
CA ILE A 72 -11.80 -9.42 1.19
C ILE A 72 -11.99 -10.22 2.47
N VAL A 73 -10.90 -10.73 3.08
CA VAL A 73 -10.95 -11.56 4.30
C VAL A 73 -10.51 -10.76 5.52
N SER A 74 -11.37 -10.71 6.53
CA SER A 74 -11.03 -10.07 7.80
C SER A 74 -10.06 -10.93 8.64
N GLY A 75 -8.99 -10.30 9.17
CA GLY A 75 -8.08 -10.92 10.14
C GLY A 75 -8.77 -11.33 11.45
N ASN A 76 -9.94 -10.76 11.76
CA ASN A 76 -10.75 -11.21 12.90
C ASN A 76 -11.34 -12.60 12.69
N ASN A 77 -11.59 -13.01 11.44
CA ASN A 77 -12.15 -14.32 11.09
C ASN A 77 -11.06 -15.33 10.70
N VAL A 78 -9.97 -14.86 10.09
CA VAL A 78 -8.84 -15.68 9.62
C VAL A 78 -7.53 -14.99 10.04
N PRO A 79 -7.07 -15.23 11.28
CA PRO A 79 -5.87 -14.57 11.80
C PRO A 79 -4.60 -14.90 11.01
N ASP A 80 -4.51 -16.09 10.45
CA ASP A 80 -3.38 -16.61 9.67
C ASP A 80 -3.47 -16.31 8.16
N LYS A 81 -4.31 -15.35 7.74
CA LYS A 81 -4.57 -15.07 6.32
C LYS A 81 -3.31 -14.73 5.51
N VAL A 82 -2.30 -14.11 6.13
CA VAL A 82 -1.02 -13.77 5.47
C VAL A 82 -0.24 -15.04 5.15
N ALA A 83 -0.09 -15.94 6.13
CA ALA A 83 0.56 -17.23 5.91
C ALA A 83 -0.23 -18.13 4.94
N LYS A 84 -1.56 -18.04 4.96
CA LYS A 84 -2.44 -18.83 4.09
C LYS A 84 -2.26 -18.52 2.60
N VAL A 85 -1.91 -17.30 2.24
CA VAL A 85 -1.55 -16.93 0.86
C VAL A 85 -0.08 -17.20 0.52
N GLY A 86 0.68 -17.77 1.46
CA GLY A 86 2.09 -18.09 1.28
C GLY A 86 3.03 -16.91 1.48
N PHE A 87 2.52 -15.79 2.01
CA PHE A 87 3.35 -14.62 2.26
C PHE A 87 4.10 -14.71 3.58
N THR A 88 5.27 -14.11 3.59
CA THR A 88 6.19 -14.06 4.72
C THR A 88 6.35 -12.63 5.22
N VAL A 89 6.75 -12.48 6.48
CA VAL A 89 6.89 -11.17 7.10
C VAL A 89 8.25 -11.00 7.77
N THR A 90 8.73 -9.77 7.77
CA THR A 90 9.89 -9.31 8.53
C THR A 90 9.46 -8.12 9.39
N PRO A 91 9.84 -8.04 10.68
CA PRO A 91 9.60 -6.84 11.47
C PRO A 91 10.32 -5.63 10.85
N SER A 92 9.63 -4.49 10.75
CA SER A 92 10.27 -3.25 10.31
C SER A 92 11.34 -2.82 11.33
N PRO A 93 12.52 -2.38 10.88
CA PRO A 93 13.54 -1.82 11.76
C PRO A 93 13.22 -0.39 12.22
N ASN A 94 12.25 0.29 11.59
CA ASN A 94 12.00 1.72 11.80
C ASN A 94 10.67 2.01 12.52
N VAL A 95 9.70 1.08 12.46
CA VAL A 95 8.37 1.23 13.05
C VAL A 95 7.87 -0.10 13.61
N ASP A 96 6.94 -0.08 14.56
CA ASP A 96 6.32 -1.29 15.10
C ASP A 96 5.23 -1.84 14.16
N ALA A 97 5.66 -2.33 12.99
CA ALA A 97 4.78 -2.89 11.97
C ALA A 97 5.50 -3.96 11.13
N PRO A 98 4.77 -4.91 10.50
CA PRO A 98 5.37 -5.92 9.63
C PRO A 98 5.66 -5.37 8.22
N ILE A 99 6.76 -5.79 7.64
CA ILE A 99 7.03 -5.71 6.20
C ILE A 99 6.61 -7.04 5.58
N ILE A 100 5.82 -6.99 4.53
CA ILE A 100 5.43 -8.16 3.74
C ILE A 100 6.48 -8.35 2.65
N ASN A 101 7.23 -9.44 2.72
CA ASN A 101 8.43 -9.63 1.91
C ASN A 101 8.17 -9.79 0.40
N GLU A 102 6.95 -10.19 0.02
CA GLU A 102 6.55 -10.39 -1.37
C GLU A 102 6.21 -9.09 -2.11
N TYR A 103 6.08 -7.97 -1.40
CA TYR A 103 5.90 -6.66 -2.01
C TYR A 103 7.25 -5.93 -2.12
N PRO A 104 7.70 -5.60 -3.33
CA PRO A 104 9.04 -5.07 -3.54
C PRO A 104 9.21 -3.59 -3.18
N LEU A 105 8.14 -2.89 -2.82
CA LEU A 105 8.15 -1.50 -2.38
C LEU A 105 7.31 -1.35 -1.12
N THR A 106 7.91 -0.83 -0.05
CA THR A 106 7.24 -0.63 1.24
C THR A 106 7.58 0.74 1.82
N LEU A 107 6.55 1.46 2.24
CA LEU A 107 6.64 2.66 3.07
C LEU A 107 6.45 2.24 4.54
N GLU A 108 7.31 2.70 5.42
CA GLU A 108 7.24 2.47 6.86
C GLU A 108 6.70 3.73 7.52
N CYS A 109 5.56 3.63 8.19
CA CYS A 109 4.76 4.79 8.58
C CYS A 109 4.44 4.82 10.08
N LYS A 110 4.44 6.03 10.65
CA LYS A 110 3.88 6.33 11.97
C LYS A 110 2.52 6.99 11.82
N VAL A 111 1.58 6.64 12.67
CA VAL A 111 0.27 7.28 12.71
C VAL A 111 0.43 8.73 13.22
N VAL A 112 0.06 9.69 12.38
CA VAL A 112 -0.08 11.11 12.77
C VAL A 112 -1.47 11.36 13.33
N SER A 113 -2.49 10.85 12.66
CA SER A 113 -3.86 10.88 13.15
C SER A 113 -4.69 9.74 12.57
N TRP A 114 -5.61 9.24 13.40
CA TRP A 114 -6.66 8.31 13.00
C TRP A 114 -7.97 8.85 13.56
N LYS A 115 -8.79 9.46 12.73
CA LYS A 115 -10.02 10.11 13.16
C LYS A 115 -11.06 10.13 12.03
N ASP A 116 -12.30 9.86 12.37
CA ASP A 116 -13.46 9.95 11.46
C ASP A 116 -13.28 9.14 10.15
N GLY A 117 -12.58 8.01 10.24
CA GLY A 117 -12.28 7.14 9.09
C GLY A 117 -11.11 7.62 8.23
N ILE A 118 -10.39 8.65 8.64
CA ILE A 118 -9.22 9.19 7.94
C ILE A 118 -7.96 8.88 8.73
N LEU A 119 -7.09 8.09 8.13
CA LEU A 119 -5.73 7.81 8.60
C LEU A 119 -4.76 8.75 7.88
N VAL A 120 -3.99 9.50 8.66
CA VAL A 120 -2.81 10.23 8.16
C VAL A 120 -1.58 9.59 8.77
N GLY A 121 -0.63 9.20 7.94
CA GLY A 121 0.63 8.60 8.35
C GLY A 121 1.83 9.38 7.85
N GLU A 122 2.84 9.54 8.71
CA GLU A 122 4.15 10.05 8.34
C GLU A 122 5.02 8.90 7.83
N VAL A 123 5.54 9.03 6.61
CA VAL A 123 6.52 8.10 6.04
C VAL A 123 7.88 8.41 6.63
N VAL A 124 8.39 7.49 7.46
CA VAL A 124 9.68 7.63 8.13
C VAL A 124 10.81 6.92 7.38
N ASN A 125 10.46 5.93 6.56
CA ASN A 125 11.39 5.23 5.67
C ASN A 125 10.66 4.63 4.47
N MET A 126 11.40 4.42 3.38
CA MET A 126 10.94 3.71 2.20
C MET A 126 12.01 2.67 1.82
N SER A 127 11.58 1.41 1.73
CA SER A 127 12.44 0.29 1.28
C SER A 127 11.96 -0.18 -0.09
N ALA A 128 12.90 -0.43 -0.99
CA ALA A 128 12.63 -0.93 -2.33
C ALA A 128 13.61 -2.05 -2.68
N ASP A 129 13.12 -3.10 -3.32
CA ASP A 129 13.95 -4.16 -3.90
C ASP A 129 14.73 -3.59 -5.09
N GLU A 130 15.99 -3.97 -5.24
CA GLU A 130 16.83 -3.53 -6.36
C GLU A 130 16.24 -3.92 -7.73
N SER A 131 15.48 -5.00 -7.80
CA SER A 131 14.83 -5.49 -9.03
C SER A 131 13.85 -4.49 -9.64
N ILE A 132 13.27 -3.60 -8.82
CA ILE A 132 12.32 -2.57 -9.30
C ILE A 132 12.98 -1.20 -9.51
N LEU A 133 14.31 -1.10 -9.40
CA LEU A 133 15.02 0.17 -9.56
C LEU A 133 15.61 0.32 -10.97
N THR A 134 15.63 1.56 -11.45
CA THR A 134 16.43 2.04 -12.59
C THR A 134 17.13 3.33 -12.16
N ASP A 135 18.45 3.35 -12.23
CA ASP A 135 19.31 4.46 -11.79
C ASP A 135 18.99 4.92 -10.34
N GLY A 136 18.75 3.95 -9.44
CA GLY A 136 18.46 4.19 -8.02
C GLY A 136 17.06 4.75 -7.74
N LYS A 137 16.16 4.77 -8.72
CA LYS A 137 14.78 5.23 -8.59
C LYS A 137 13.81 4.11 -8.88
N VAL A 138 12.66 4.12 -8.20
CA VAL A 138 11.58 3.17 -8.47
C VAL A 138 11.11 3.32 -9.92
N ASP A 139 11.14 2.21 -10.64
CA ASP A 139 10.70 2.10 -12.03
C ASP A 139 9.33 1.40 -12.08
N LEU A 140 8.28 2.13 -12.44
CA LEU A 140 6.92 1.58 -12.49
C LEU A 140 6.77 0.48 -13.56
N ALA A 141 7.60 0.47 -14.61
CA ALA A 141 7.60 -0.61 -15.59
C ALA A 141 8.16 -1.93 -15.01
N LYS A 142 9.00 -1.84 -13.98
CA LYS A 142 9.51 -3.00 -13.24
C LYS A 142 8.63 -3.38 -12.06
N LEU A 143 8.14 -2.40 -11.30
CA LEU A 143 7.22 -2.61 -10.19
C LEU A 143 5.89 -3.19 -10.66
N GLN A 144 5.36 -2.71 -11.80
CA GLN A 144 4.09 -3.11 -12.41
C GLN A 144 2.90 -3.07 -11.43
N PRO A 145 2.67 -1.95 -10.73
CA PRO A 145 1.60 -1.85 -9.75
C PRO A 145 0.25 -1.94 -10.44
N ILE A 146 -0.74 -2.46 -9.72
CA ILE A 146 -2.13 -2.52 -10.19
C ILE A 146 -2.96 -1.35 -9.67
N VAL A 147 -4.01 -1.02 -10.41
CA VAL A 147 -5.04 -0.07 -10.01
C VAL A 147 -6.41 -0.73 -10.01
N PHE A 148 -7.28 -0.31 -9.11
CA PHE A 148 -8.66 -0.74 -9.08
C PHE A 148 -9.51 0.10 -10.04
N ASP A 149 -10.13 -0.56 -11.01
CA ASP A 149 -11.14 0.00 -11.89
C ASP A 149 -12.52 -0.23 -11.28
N ALA A 150 -13.02 0.77 -10.56
CA ALA A 150 -14.29 0.67 -9.87
C ALA A 150 -15.50 0.55 -10.80
N ALA A 151 -15.38 1.01 -12.05
CA ALA A 151 -16.47 0.89 -13.04
C ALA A 151 -16.52 -0.52 -13.64
N GLY A 152 -15.35 -1.10 -13.93
CA GLY A 152 -15.22 -2.45 -14.45
C GLY A 152 -15.21 -3.54 -13.38
N MET A 153 -15.16 -3.18 -12.09
CA MET A 153 -15.00 -4.11 -10.97
C MET A 153 -13.83 -5.08 -11.20
N CYS A 154 -12.68 -4.54 -11.57
CA CYS A 154 -11.48 -5.33 -11.88
C CYS A 154 -10.19 -4.59 -11.54
N TYR A 155 -9.08 -5.31 -11.55
CA TYR A 155 -7.75 -4.72 -11.45
C TYR A 155 -7.15 -4.54 -12.85
N ARG A 156 -6.39 -3.44 -13.03
CA ARG A 156 -5.67 -3.15 -14.27
C ARG A 156 -4.22 -2.84 -13.99
N ALA A 157 -3.34 -3.24 -14.89
CA ALA A 157 -1.96 -2.77 -14.89
C ALA A 157 -1.87 -1.30 -15.34
N ILE A 158 -0.86 -0.59 -14.88
CA ILE A 158 -0.53 0.74 -15.40
C ILE A 158 0.08 0.58 -16.80
N GLY A 159 -0.35 1.43 -17.73
CA GLY A 159 0.11 1.41 -19.14
C GLY A 159 1.46 2.11 -19.36
N GLU A 160 1.79 2.30 -20.63
CA GLU A 160 3.03 2.94 -21.09
C GLU A 160 3.12 4.42 -20.71
N VAL A 161 4.35 4.97 -20.71
CA VAL A 161 4.59 6.40 -20.60
C VAL A 161 4.04 7.12 -21.80
N VAL A 162 3.10 8.04 -21.60
CA VAL A 162 2.43 8.81 -22.66
C VAL A 162 2.92 10.26 -22.77
N GLY A 163 3.77 10.72 -21.84
CA GLY A 163 4.33 12.06 -21.84
C GLY A 163 5.16 12.38 -20.62
N GLY A 164 6.05 13.35 -20.73
CA GLY A 164 6.85 13.85 -19.62
C GLY A 164 6.06 14.85 -18.77
N ALA A 165 6.03 14.63 -17.44
CA ALA A 165 5.42 15.58 -16.52
C ALA A 165 6.10 16.96 -16.61
N TRP A 166 5.31 18.03 -16.50
CA TRP A 166 5.73 19.45 -16.65
C TRP A 166 6.46 19.77 -17.98
N ASN A 167 6.51 18.84 -18.92
CA ASN A 167 7.15 19.00 -20.21
C ASN A 167 6.19 18.86 -21.39
N ALA A 168 5.27 17.91 -21.33
CA ALA A 168 4.34 17.63 -22.44
C ALA A 168 3.47 18.84 -22.81
N GLY A 169 3.17 19.74 -21.85
CA GLY A 169 2.39 20.97 -22.08
C GLY A 169 3.20 22.16 -22.58
N LYS A 170 4.54 22.11 -22.63
CA LYS A 170 5.38 23.26 -23.04
C LYS A 170 5.12 23.74 -24.45
N LYS A 171 4.58 22.90 -25.33
CA LYS A 171 4.19 23.31 -26.69
C LYS A 171 3.08 24.37 -26.73
N TYR A 172 2.45 24.69 -25.60
CA TYR A 172 1.43 25.74 -25.48
C TYR A 172 1.93 26.97 -24.69
N THR A 173 3.18 26.97 -24.22
CA THR A 173 3.80 28.13 -23.58
C THR A 173 4.61 28.86 -24.64
N ASP A 174 4.19 30.11 -25.00
CA ASP A 174 4.93 31.01 -25.85
C ASP A 174 6.19 31.56 -25.15
#